data_3aec2fc27b51db3185bde99f2897213d
#
_entry.id   3aec2fc27b51db3185bde99f2897213d
#
_cell.length_a   1.000
_cell.length_b   1.000
_cell.length_c   1.000
_cell.angle_alpha   90.00
_cell.angle_beta   90.00
_cell.angle_gamma   90.00
#
_symmetry.space_group_name_H-M   'P 1'
#
loop_
_entity.id
_entity.type
_entity.pdbx_description
1 polymer ?
#
loop_
_entity_poly.entity_id
_entity_poly.type
_entity_poly.pdbx_seq_one_letter_code
_entity_poly.pdbx_strand_id
1 'polypeptide(L)'
;LDDTNPSKEDFEYVDAIIANFKQLWNELNISNNDFIRTSEERHHKVVQDVLTKIFEQGDIYKKNYEGLYCVPCESYWLERQLVDGKCPDCGRPVEKMQEESYFFKLSKYQDWWLQFIEENPNFIQPASRRNEMINFVKQGLEDLCITRTTFDWGIPVPFDKKHVVYVWFDALLNYLTGIKYGTDEAMFNKFWPASLHLVGKEI
;
A
#
# COMPACT_ATOMS: atom_id res chain seq x y z
N LEU A 1 -13.11 -15.25 6.78
CA LEU A 1 -11.93 -15.59 5.95
C LEU A 1 -10.80 -16.00 6.88
N ASP A 2 -10.07 -17.05 6.56
CA ASP A 2 -8.84 -17.42 7.26
C ASP A 2 -7.67 -16.65 6.60
N ASP A 3 -7.15 -15.64 7.30
CA ASP A 3 -6.12 -14.75 6.79
C ASP A 3 -4.75 -15.43 6.70
N THR A 4 -4.59 -16.63 7.30
CA THR A 4 -3.31 -17.34 7.34
C THR A 4 -3.06 -18.20 6.11
N ASN A 5 -4.11 -18.72 5.47
CA ASN A 5 -3.97 -19.58 4.29
C ASN A 5 -5.29 -19.59 3.47
N PRO A 6 -5.44 -18.71 2.47
CA PRO A 6 -6.66 -18.57 1.71
C PRO A 6 -7.06 -19.87 0.99
N SER A 7 -8.29 -20.28 1.18
CA SER A 7 -8.89 -21.42 0.49
C SER A 7 -9.43 -21.02 -0.89
N LYS A 8 -9.75 -22.00 -1.70
CA LYS A 8 -10.48 -21.77 -2.96
C LYS A 8 -11.83 -21.07 -2.72
N GLU A 9 -12.49 -21.37 -1.61
CA GLU A 9 -13.78 -20.79 -1.23
C GLU A 9 -13.64 -19.28 -0.92
N ASP A 10 -12.52 -18.84 -0.36
CA ASP A 10 -12.24 -17.43 -0.10
C ASP A 10 -12.11 -16.64 -1.41
N PHE A 11 -11.44 -17.19 -2.41
CA PHE A 11 -11.40 -16.57 -3.74
C PHE A 11 -12.76 -16.51 -4.42
N GLU A 12 -13.56 -17.57 -4.36
CA GLU A 12 -14.93 -17.62 -4.91
C GLU A 12 -15.84 -16.59 -4.23
N TYR A 13 -15.70 -16.40 -2.92
CA TYR A 13 -16.42 -15.38 -2.17
C TYR A 13 -16.06 -13.97 -2.63
N VAL A 14 -14.77 -13.65 -2.74
CA VAL A 14 -14.28 -12.34 -3.22
C VAL A 14 -14.73 -12.10 -4.66
N ASP A 15 -14.69 -13.11 -5.52
CA ASP A 15 -15.14 -13.01 -6.92
C ASP A 15 -16.63 -12.68 -7.03
N ALA A 16 -17.46 -13.26 -6.17
CA ALA A 16 -18.88 -12.94 -6.11
C ALA A 16 -19.14 -11.48 -5.69
N ILE A 17 -18.38 -10.96 -4.72
CA ILE A 17 -18.47 -9.56 -4.30
C ILE A 17 -18.08 -8.63 -5.45
N ILE A 18 -16.99 -8.92 -6.17
CA ILE A 18 -16.52 -8.11 -7.29
C ILE A 18 -17.57 -8.05 -8.42
N ALA A 19 -18.29 -9.14 -8.67
CA ALA A 19 -19.36 -9.14 -9.64
C ALA A 19 -20.44 -8.09 -9.30
N ASN A 20 -20.82 -7.96 -8.02
CA ASN A 20 -21.77 -6.96 -7.54
C ASN A 20 -21.24 -5.53 -7.74
N PHE A 21 -19.95 -5.27 -7.47
CA PHE A 21 -19.35 -3.97 -7.73
C PHE A 21 -19.38 -3.59 -9.22
N LYS A 22 -19.04 -4.52 -10.10
CA LYS A 22 -19.09 -4.29 -11.56
C LYS A 22 -20.51 -4.04 -12.05
N GLN A 23 -21.51 -4.72 -11.50
CA GLN A 23 -22.92 -4.48 -11.80
C GLN A 23 -23.32 -3.05 -11.37
N LEU A 24 -23.00 -2.65 -10.14
CA LEU A 24 -23.28 -1.30 -9.63
C LEU A 24 -22.62 -0.23 -10.50
N TRP A 25 -21.40 -0.43 -10.96
CA TRP A 25 -20.73 0.50 -11.84
C TRP A 25 -21.43 0.66 -13.18
N ASN A 26 -21.97 -0.43 -13.73
CA ASN A 26 -22.79 -0.36 -14.95
C ASN A 26 -24.08 0.43 -14.71
N GLU A 27 -24.75 0.23 -13.59
CA GLU A 27 -25.97 0.98 -13.21
C GLU A 27 -25.71 2.47 -13.00
N LEU A 28 -24.53 2.82 -12.49
CA LEU A 28 -24.08 4.20 -12.30
C LEU A 28 -23.45 4.82 -13.57
N ASN A 29 -23.40 4.12 -14.69
CA ASN A 29 -22.74 4.52 -15.94
C ASN A 29 -21.28 4.92 -15.75
N ILE A 30 -20.54 4.21 -14.88
CA ILE A 30 -19.11 4.44 -14.70
C ILE A 30 -18.35 3.82 -15.87
N SER A 31 -17.67 4.67 -16.66
CA SER A 31 -16.88 4.28 -17.83
C SER A 31 -15.40 4.11 -17.44
N ASN A 32 -15.08 3.02 -16.79
CA ASN A 32 -13.69 2.66 -16.49
C ASN A 32 -13.07 1.88 -17.66
N ASN A 33 -11.76 2.08 -17.86
CA ASN A 33 -11.00 1.35 -18.88
C ASN A 33 -10.41 0.04 -18.34
N ASP A 34 -10.17 -0.03 -17.03
CA ASP A 34 -9.63 -1.22 -16.37
C ASP A 34 -10.18 -1.34 -14.94
N PHE A 35 -10.08 -2.54 -14.39
CA PHE A 35 -10.41 -2.86 -13.01
C PHE A 35 -9.31 -3.76 -12.46
N ILE A 36 -8.42 -3.18 -11.67
CA ILE A 36 -7.25 -3.88 -11.13
C ILE A 36 -7.62 -4.65 -9.87
N ARG A 37 -7.17 -5.90 -9.82
CA ARG A 37 -7.20 -6.73 -8.61
C ARG A 37 -5.78 -7.03 -8.18
N THR A 38 -5.50 -6.87 -6.91
CA THR A 38 -4.16 -7.18 -6.36
C THR A 38 -3.82 -8.67 -6.45
N SER A 39 -4.82 -9.55 -6.58
CA SER A 39 -4.65 -10.98 -6.82
C SER A 39 -4.31 -11.38 -8.27
N GLU A 40 -4.28 -10.42 -9.21
CA GLU A 40 -3.96 -10.72 -10.62
C GLU A 40 -2.44 -10.88 -10.82
N GLU A 41 -2.04 -11.89 -11.60
CA GLU A 41 -0.63 -12.14 -11.90
C GLU A 41 0.08 -10.91 -12.53
N ARG A 42 -0.63 -10.13 -13.35
CA ARG A 42 -0.08 -8.90 -13.94
C ARG A 42 0.30 -7.87 -12.87
N HIS A 43 -0.47 -7.82 -11.77
CA HIS A 43 -0.17 -6.93 -10.65
C HIS A 43 0.99 -7.46 -9.82
N HIS A 44 1.02 -8.76 -9.52
CA HIS A 44 2.14 -9.39 -8.82
C HIS A 44 3.48 -9.10 -9.49
N LYS A 45 3.55 -9.21 -10.83
CA LYS A 45 4.77 -8.91 -11.60
C LYS A 45 5.23 -7.48 -11.43
N VAL A 46 4.32 -6.51 -11.48
CA VAL A 46 4.64 -5.09 -11.29
C VAL A 46 5.16 -4.83 -9.88
N VAL A 47 4.47 -5.36 -8.87
CA VAL A 47 4.89 -5.20 -7.47
C VAL A 47 6.29 -5.79 -7.23
N GLN A 48 6.52 -7.00 -7.70
CA GLN A 48 7.81 -7.68 -7.55
C GLN A 48 8.95 -6.97 -8.28
N ASP A 49 8.71 -6.44 -9.48
CA ASP A 49 9.70 -5.67 -10.23
C ASP A 49 10.06 -4.36 -9.55
N VAL A 50 9.07 -3.60 -9.10
CA VAL A 50 9.29 -2.34 -8.38
C VAL A 50 10.01 -2.60 -7.05
N LEU A 51 9.57 -3.61 -6.29
CA LEU A 51 10.19 -3.97 -5.02
C LEU A 51 11.67 -4.34 -5.19
N THR A 52 11.97 -5.13 -6.23
CA THR A 52 13.34 -5.53 -6.57
C THR A 52 14.20 -4.31 -6.88
N LYS A 53 13.73 -3.40 -7.73
CA LYS A 53 14.45 -2.17 -8.08
C LYS A 53 14.76 -1.30 -6.87
N ILE A 54 13.79 -1.10 -5.99
CA ILE A 54 13.99 -0.31 -4.78
C ILE A 54 14.97 -1.00 -3.80
N PHE A 55 14.91 -2.33 -3.73
CA PHE A 55 15.85 -3.12 -2.93
C PHE A 55 17.29 -3.00 -3.48
N GLU A 56 17.48 -3.14 -4.79
CA GLU A 56 18.78 -2.99 -5.45
C GLU A 56 19.36 -1.57 -5.34
N GLN A 57 18.49 -0.55 -5.26
CA GLN A 57 18.89 0.84 -4.97
C GLN A 57 19.35 1.05 -3.52
N GLY A 58 19.16 0.05 -2.65
CA GLY A 58 19.54 0.11 -1.24
C GLY A 58 18.56 0.91 -0.37
N ASP A 59 17.35 1.15 -0.84
CA ASP A 59 16.29 1.86 -0.11
C ASP A 59 15.36 0.93 0.67
N ILE A 60 15.62 -0.38 0.63
CA ILE A 60 14.98 -1.39 1.47
C ILE A 60 16.06 -2.09 2.31
N TYR A 61 15.80 -2.28 3.59
CA TYR A 61 16.68 -2.99 4.51
C TYR A 61 15.90 -3.90 5.45
N LYS A 62 16.56 -4.92 5.99
CA LYS A 62 15.98 -5.91 6.90
C LYS A 62 16.25 -5.53 8.34
N LYS A 63 15.23 -5.62 9.20
CA LYS A 63 15.32 -5.32 10.63
C LYS A 63 14.35 -6.18 11.41
N ASN A 64 14.75 -6.60 12.63
CA ASN A 64 13.79 -7.11 13.61
C ASN A 64 12.95 -5.94 14.13
N TYR A 65 11.67 -6.05 13.95
CA TYR A 65 10.70 -5.06 14.42
C TYR A 65 10.00 -5.59 15.66
N GLU A 66 10.00 -4.78 16.71
CA GLU A 66 9.11 -4.95 17.86
C GLU A 66 8.08 -3.83 17.82
N GLY A 67 6.81 -4.18 17.83
CA GLY A 67 5.74 -3.19 17.78
C GLY A 67 4.48 -3.66 18.45
N LEU A 68 3.58 -2.72 18.67
CA LEU A 68 2.24 -2.99 19.18
C LEU A 68 1.32 -3.18 17.96
N TYR A 69 0.87 -4.41 17.75
CA TYR A 69 0.09 -4.81 16.59
C TYR A 69 -1.38 -4.97 16.93
N CYS A 70 -2.24 -4.37 16.13
CA CYS A 70 -3.67 -4.61 16.18
C CYS A 70 -4.04 -5.65 15.14
N VAL A 71 -4.33 -6.87 15.57
CA VAL A 71 -4.69 -7.98 14.68
C VAL A 71 -5.88 -7.64 13.77
N PRO A 72 -7.01 -7.10 14.28
CA PRO A 72 -8.18 -6.83 13.44
C PRO A 72 -8.00 -5.68 12.43
N CYS A 73 -7.07 -4.74 12.67
CA CYS A 73 -6.78 -3.62 11.77
C CYS A 73 -5.53 -3.86 10.93
N GLU A 74 -4.82 -4.98 11.18
CA GLU A 74 -3.53 -5.32 10.54
C GLU A 74 -2.51 -4.19 10.59
N SER A 75 -2.51 -3.41 11.68
CA SER A 75 -1.73 -2.18 11.79
C SER A 75 -0.81 -2.20 12.98
N TYR A 76 0.43 -1.76 12.78
CA TYR A 76 1.37 -1.47 13.86
C TYR A 76 1.19 -0.06 14.38
N TRP A 77 1.33 0.08 15.69
CA TRP A 77 1.20 1.33 16.40
C TRP A 77 2.41 1.58 17.28
N LEU A 78 2.84 2.83 17.37
CA LEU A 78 3.75 3.27 18.41
C LEU A 78 2.97 3.47 19.70
N GLU A 79 3.60 3.25 20.85
CA GLU A 79 2.96 3.41 22.15
C GLU A 79 2.30 4.80 22.32
N ARG A 80 2.94 5.86 21.80
CA ARG A 80 2.42 7.24 21.81
C ARG A 80 1.16 7.46 20.95
N GLN A 81 0.85 6.55 20.06
CA GLN A 81 -0.31 6.63 19.14
C GLN A 81 -1.53 5.91 19.71
N LEU A 82 -1.35 5.07 20.73
CA LEU A 82 -2.45 4.35 21.35
C LEU A 82 -3.37 5.31 22.13
N VAL A 83 -4.65 4.99 22.11
CA VAL A 83 -5.67 5.66 22.94
C VAL A 83 -6.02 4.72 24.08
N ASP A 84 -5.71 5.11 25.33
CA ASP A 84 -5.88 4.30 26.53
C ASP A 84 -5.24 2.89 26.41
N GLY A 85 -4.07 2.82 25.78
CA GLY A 85 -3.34 1.56 25.54
C GLY A 85 -3.96 0.64 24.50
N LYS A 86 -4.90 1.15 23.67
CA LYS A 86 -5.63 0.40 22.64
C LYS A 86 -5.42 1.00 21.26
N CYS A 87 -5.76 0.22 20.23
CA CYS A 87 -5.75 0.65 18.85
C CYS A 87 -6.62 1.90 18.64
N PRO A 88 -6.10 3.00 18.06
CA PRO A 88 -6.86 4.23 17.85
C PRO A 88 -7.99 4.06 16.84
N ASP A 89 -7.87 3.12 15.89
CA ASP A 89 -8.87 2.93 14.84
C ASP A 89 -10.08 2.12 15.29
N CYS A 90 -9.86 1.03 16.04
CA CYS A 90 -10.95 0.12 16.38
C CYS A 90 -11.19 -0.03 17.90
N GLY A 91 -10.37 0.57 18.75
CA GLY A 91 -10.49 0.50 20.21
C GLY A 91 -10.16 -0.86 20.83
N ARG A 92 -9.66 -1.83 20.07
CA ARG A 92 -9.32 -3.18 20.56
C ARG A 92 -7.91 -3.21 21.15
N PRO A 93 -7.61 -4.19 22.03
CA PRO A 93 -6.27 -4.40 22.53
C PRO A 93 -5.26 -4.60 21.42
N VAL A 94 -4.03 -4.15 21.65
CA VAL A 94 -2.87 -4.41 20.79
C VAL A 94 -1.94 -5.42 21.47
N GLU A 95 -1.25 -6.21 20.70
CA GLU A 95 -0.32 -7.24 21.16
C GLU A 95 1.12 -6.85 20.81
N LYS A 96 2.08 -7.21 21.68
CA LYS A 96 3.49 -7.06 21.33
C LYS A 96 3.86 -8.15 20.34
N MET A 97 4.23 -7.75 19.15
CA MET A 97 4.77 -8.65 18.13
C MET A 97 6.23 -8.33 17.84
N GLN A 98 7.01 -9.40 17.67
CA GLN A 98 8.39 -9.32 17.23
C GLN A 98 8.50 -10.10 15.94
N GLU A 99 8.85 -9.40 14.86
CA GLU A 99 8.92 -9.97 13.53
C GLU A 99 10.14 -9.44 12.79
N GLU A 100 10.86 -10.32 12.07
CA GLU A 100 11.84 -9.89 11.09
C GLU A 100 11.10 -9.37 9.86
N SER A 101 11.33 -8.13 9.48
CA SER A 101 10.63 -7.50 8.36
C SER A 101 11.56 -6.63 7.53
N TYR A 102 11.16 -6.36 6.29
CA TYR A 102 11.82 -5.39 5.43
C TYR A 102 11.18 -4.01 5.59
N PHE A 103 12.03 -2.99 5.59
CA PHE A 103 11.66 -1.60 5.76
C PHE A 103 12.08 -0.79 4.54
N PHE A 104 11.17 0.05 4.04
CA PHE A 104 11.46 1.07 3.05
C PHE A 104 11.91 2.36 3.76
N LYS A 105 13.03 2.91 3.33
CA LYS A 105 13.62 4.15 3.88
C LYS A 105 12.81 5.39 3.50
N LEU A 106 11.56 5.46 3.97
CA LEU A 106 10.65 6.57 3.68
C LEU A 106 11.20 7.89 4.25
N SER A 107 11.84 7.86 5.40
CA SER A 107 12.48 9.02 6.03
C SER A 107 13.50 9.71 5.14
N LYS A 108 14.22 8.97 4.28
CA LYS A 108 15.18 9.51 3.30
C LYS A 108 14.56 10.51 2.33
N TYR A 109 13.28 10.35 2.03
CA TYR A 109 12.57 11.14 1.02
C TYR A 109 11.84 12.35 1.58
N GLN A 110 11.87 12.59 2.89
CA GLN A 110 11.14 13.66 3.55
C GLN A 110 11.45 15.05 2.99
N ASP A 111 12.71 15.43 2.96
CA ASP A 111 13.12 16.77 2.54
C ASP A 111 12.83 17.00 1.05
N TRP A 112 13.12 15.98 0.23
CA TRP A 112 12.75 15.97 -1.18
C TRP A 112 11.26 16.17 -1.39
N TRP A 113 10.43 15.46 -0.62
CA TRP A 113 8.98 15.55 -0.74
C TRP A 113 8.46 16.94 -0.34
N LEU A 114 8.96 17.51 0.75
CA LEU A 114 8.58 18.86 1.19
C LEU A 114 8.95 19.92 0.14
N GLN A 115 10.14 19.82 -0.43
CA GLN A 115 10.56 20.71 -1.52
C GLN A 115 9.67 20.53 -2.76
N PHE A 116 9.40 19.29 -3.16
CA PHE A 116 8.55 18.99 -4.32
C PHE A 116 7.14 19.60 -4.18
N ILE A 117 6.52 19.49 -3.02
CA ILE A 117 5.18 20.05 -2.78
C ILE A 117 5.21 21.59 -2.73
N GLU A 118 6.30 22.20 -2.29
CA GLU A 118 6.47 23.66 -2.33
C GLU A 118 6.57 24.15 -3.77
N GLU A 119 7.38 23.48 -4.59
CA GLU A 119 7.55 23.79 -6.02
C GLU A 119 6.31 23.47 -6.86
N ASN A 120 5.46 22.54 -6.40
CA ASN A 120 4.25 22.09 -7.11
C ASN A 120 2.97 22.30 -6.27
N PRO A 121 2.54 23.56 -6.03
CA PRO A 121 1.47 23.89 -5.09
C PRO A 121 0.09 23.31 -5.44
N ASN A 122 -0.12 22.89 -6.68
CA ASN A 122 -1.35 22.27 -7.17
C ASN A 122 -1.33 20.74 -7.20
N PHE A 123 -0.22 20.11 -6.78
CA PHE A 123 -0.07 18.67 -6.83
C PHE A 123 -1.07 17.94 -5.89
N ILE A 124 -1.34 18.51 -4.72
CA ILE A 124 -2.35 18.01 -3.79
C ILE A 124 -3.49 19.01 -3.68
N GLN A 125 -4.72 18.54 -3.93
CA GLN A 125 -5.95 19.34 -3.86
C GLN A 125 -6.99 18.62 -2.98
N PRO A 126 -7.86 19.35 -2.27
CA PRO A 126 -7.84 20.80 -2.06
C PRO A 126 -6.70 21.25 -1.14
N ALA A 127 -6.49 22.57 -1.03
CA ALA A 127 -5.41 23.15 -0.22
C ALA A 127 -5.42 22.71 1.25
N SER A 128 -6.59 22.41 1.82
CA SER A 128 -6.71 21.85 3.18
C SER A 128 -5.98 20.51 3.30
N ARG A 129 -6.11 19.62 2.32
CA ARG A 129 -5.43 18.32 2.30
C ARG A 129 -3.94 18.47 2.08
N ARG A 130 -3.54 19.41 1.20
CA ARG A 130 -2.13 19.74 1.02
C ARG A 130 -1.48 20.17 2.35
N ASN A 131 -2.12 21.08 3.08
CA ASN A 131 -1.59 21.56 4.35
C ASN A 131 -1.53 20.46 5.42
N GLU A 132 -2.54 19.60 5.48
CA GLU A 132 -2.57 18.42 6.38
C GLU A 132 -1.38 17.50 6.10
N MET A 133 -1.13 17.17 4.85
CA MET A 133 0.01 16.33 4.45
C MET A 133 1.36 16.98 4.76
N ILE A 134 1.52 18.29 4.49
CA ILE A 134 2.74 19.02 4.83
C ILE A 134 3.00 18.98 6.35
N ASN A 135 1.96 19.20 7.15
CA ASN A 135 2.09 19.20 8.60
C ASN A 135 2.44 17.79 9.11
N PHE A 136 1.86 16.74 8.53
CA PHE A 136 2.19 15.36 8.86
C PHE A 136 3.67 15.05 8.55
N VAL A 137 4.13 15.38 7.34
CA VAL A 137 5.53 15.11 6.95
C VAL A 137 6.53 15.89 7.79
N LYS A 138 6.20 17.14 8.17
CA LYS A 138 7.06 17.98 9.05
C LYS A 138 7.22 17.43 10.48
N GLN A 139 6.36 16.53 10.92
CA GLN A 139 6.52 15.86 12.22
C GLN A 139 7.64 14.80 12.21
N GLY A 140 8.15 14.46 11.04
CA GLY A 140 9.17 13.45 10.80
C GLY A 140 8.56 12.17 10.22
N LEU A 141 9.06 11.74 9.05
CA LEU A 141 8.71 10.46 8.47
C LEU A 141 9.55 9.35 9.11
N GLU A 142 8.90 8.26 9.47
CA GLU A 142 9.55 7.02 9.89
C GLU A 142 9.62 6.05 8.71
N ASP A 143 10.63 5.15 8.73
CA ASP A 143 10.75 4.12 7.72
C ASP A 143 9.58 3.15 7.80
N LEU A 144 9.04 2.80 6.64
CA LEU A 144 7.81 2.02 6.53
C LEU A 144 8.13 0.52 6.49
N CYS A 145 7.52 -0.26 7.38
CA CYS A 145 7.52 -1.70 7.31
C CYS A 145 6.68 -2.16 6.10
N ILE A 146 7.29 -2.87 5.17
CA ILE A 146 6.69 -3.23 3.87
C ILE A 146 6.52 -4.72 3.65
N THR A 147 6.79 -5.57 4.64
CA THR A 147 6.59 -7.01 4.54
C THR A 147 6.00 -7.61 5.80
N ARG A 148 5.47 -8.83 5.68
CA ARG A 148 4.94 -9.68 6.77
C ARG A 148 5.42 -11.11 6.60
N THR A 149 5.51 -11.85 7.72
CA THR A 149 5.83 -13.29 7.76
C THR A 149 4.77 -14.10 8.49
N THR A 150 3.77 -13.44 9.07
CA THR A 150 2.75 -14.09 9.92
C THR A 150 1.65 -14.78 9.14
N PHE A 151 1.55 -14.55 7.84
CA PHE A 151 0.58 -15.17 6.94
C PHE A 151 1.15 -15.31 5.52
N ASP A 152 0.56 -16.21 4.74
CA ASP A 152 0.99 -16.54 3.37
C ASP A 152 0.14 -15.85 2.29
N TRP A 153 -0.97 -15.21 2.67
CA TRP A 153 -1.79 -14.43 1.74
C TRP A 153 -1.08 -13.14 1.35
N GLY A 154 -0.77 -12.99 0.08
CA GLY A 154 -0.13 -11.79 -0.45
C GLY A 154 0.85 -12.09 -1.57
N ILE A 155 1.53 -11.05 -2.02
CA ILE A 155 2.55 -11.17 -3.07
C ILE A 155 3.88 -11.58 -2.43
N PRO A 156 4.46 -12.73 -2.80
CA PRO A 156 5.75 -13.15 -2.25
C PRO A 156 6.86 -12.16 -2.63
N VAL A 157 7.70 -11.83 -1.64
CA VAL A 157 8.90 -11.02 -1.86
C VAL A 157 9.89 -11.78 -2.73
N PRO A 158 10.34 -11.24 -3.87
CA PRO A 158 11.12 -11.99 -4.85
C PRO A 158 12.50 -12.43 -4.34
N PHE A 159 13.13 -11.66 -3.47
CA PHE A 159 14.45 -11.93 -2.90
C PHE A 159 14.40 -12.63 -1.52
N ASP A 160 13.21 -12.79 -0.92
CA ASP A 160 13.03 -13.56 0.32
C ASP A 160 11.59 -14.09 0.44
N LYS A 161 11.40 -15.32 -0.04
CA LYS A 161 10.07 -15.96 -0.14
C LYS A 161 9.38 -16.27 1.19
N LYS A 162 10.06 -16.04 2.32
CA LYS A 162 9.43 -16.15 3.65
C LYS A 162 8.53 -14.94 3.97
N HIS A 163 8.64 -13.89 3.18
CA HIS A 163 7.91 -12.66 3.36
C HIS A 163 6.88 -12.46 2.26
N VAL A 164 5.74 -11.89 2.62
CA VAL A 164 4.76 -11.33 1.69
C VAL A 164 4.79 -9.81 1.77
N VAL A 165 4.46 -9.15 0.66
CA VAL A 165 4.42 -7.69 0.57
C VAL A 165 3.24 -7.16 1.37
N TYR A 166 3.46 -6.11 2.15
CA TYR A 166 2.43 -5.45 2.93
C TYR A 166 1.42 -4.73 2.05
N VAL A 167 0.16 -4.81 2.41
CA VAL A 167 -0.99 -4.37 1.60
C VAL A 167 -0.87 -2.96 1.03
N TRP A 168 -0.40 -2.00 1.78
CA TRP A 168 -0.32 -0.62 1.28
C TRP A 168 0.77 -0.41 0.22
N PHE A 169 1.90 -1.11 0.34
CA PHE A 169 2.93 -1.10 -0.69
C PHE A 169 2.45 -1.82 -1.96
N ASP A 170 1.77 -2.95 -1.78
CA ASP A 170 1.12 -3.70 -2.85
C ASP A 170 0.05 -2.86 -3.54
N ALA A 171 -0.98 -2.44 -2.80
CA ALA A 171 -2.17 -1.81 -3.35
C ALA A 171 -1.86 -0.52 -4.13
N LEU A 172 -0.94 0.33 -3.67
CA LEU A 172 -0.61 1.59 -4.35
C LEU A 172 0.03 1.39 -5.72
N LEU A 173 0.65 0.25 -5.99
CA LEU A 173 1.24 -0.06 -7.29
C LEU A 173 0.21 -0.43 -8.38
N ASN A 174 -1.09 -0.52 -8.02
CA ASN A 174 -2.15 -0.72 -9.00
C ASN A 174 -2.17 0.39 -10.08
N TYR A 175 -1.80 1.62 -9.72
CA TYR A 175 -1.71 2.73 -10.66
C TYR A 175 -0.69 2.47 -11.78
N LEU A 176 0.41 1.80 -11.48
CA LEU A 176 1.41 1.39 -12.48
C LEU A 176 0.92 0.18 -13.29
N THR A 177 0.25 -0.77 -12.63
CA THR A 177 -0.32 -1.95 -13.28
C THR A 177 -1.36 -1.57 -14.35
N GLY A 178 -2.25 -0.63 -14.03
CA GLY A 178 -3.32 -0.18 -14.94
C GLY A 178 -2.80 0.44 -16.24
N ILE A 179 -1.66 1.09 -16.18
CA ILE A 179 -1.01 1.73 -17.33
C ILE A 179 0.09 0.87 -17.99
N LYS A 180 0.12 -0.45 -17.67
CA LYS A 180 1.00 -1.44 -18.30
C LYS A 180 2.50 -1.25 -18.06
N TYR A 181 2.89 -0.70 -16.91
CA TYR A 181 4.30 -0.61 -16.51
C TYR A 181 5.03 -1.95 -16.72
N GLY A 182 6.21 -1.90 -17.34
CA GLY A 182 7.04 -3.07 -17.62
C GLY A 182 6.53 -4.04 -18.67
N THR A 183 5.32 -3.81 -19.28
CA THR A 183 4.74 -4.69 -20.30
C THR A 183 4.38 -3.97 -21.60
N ASP A 184 4.06 -2.68 -21.54
CA ASP A 184 3.78 -1.84 -22.71
C ASP A 184 4.32 -0.42 -22.44
N GLU A 185 5.53 -0.17 -22.90
CA GLU A 185 6.25 1.09 -22.70
C GLU A 185 5.53 2.28 -23.35
N ALA A 186 4.88 2.08 -24.50
CA ALA A 186 4.15 3.14 -25.19
C ALA A 186 2.92 3.56 -24.39
N MET A 187 2.19 2.60 -23.84
CA MET A 187 1.05 2.85 -22.97
C MET A 187 1.49 3.53 -21.66
N PHE A 188 2.55 3.02 -21.03
CA PHE A 188 3.11 3.61 -19.83
C PHE A 188 3.51 5.07 -20.05
N ASN A 189 4.33 5.36 -21.05
CA ASN A 189 4.81 6.72 -21.33
C ASN A 189 3.69 7.69 -21.74
N LYS A 190 2.58 7.17 -22.27
CA LYS A 190 1.41 7.98 -22.63
C LYS A 190 0.64 8.46 -21.40
N PHE A 191 0.55 7.65 -20.34
CA PHE A 191 -0.31 7.90 -19.18
C PHE A 191 0.44 8.19 -17.88
N TRP A 192 1.77 8.05 -17.86
CA TRP A 192 2.60 8.42 -16.73
C TRP A 192 3.43 9.68 -17.04
N PRO A 193 3.48 10.68 -16.15
CA PRO A 193 2.73 10.76 -14.88
C PRO A 193 1.24 10.94 -15.09
N ALA A 194 0.43 10.45 -14.14
CA ALA A 194 -1.02 10.56 -14.20
C ALA A 194 -1.49 12.01 -14.17
N SER A 195 -2.53 12.34 -14.94
CA SER A 195 -3.15 13.67 -14.91
C SER A 195 -3.88 13.93 -13.59
N LEU A 196 -4.45 12.88 -12.99
CA LEU A 196 -5.18 12.94 -11.74
C LEU A 196 -5.15 11.58 -11.03
N HIS A 197 -4.86 11.59 -9.73
CA HIS A 197 -5.19 10.51 -8.82
C HIS A 197 -6.33 10.99 -7.92
N LEU A 198 -7.48 10.33 -8.00
CA LEU A 198 -8.60 10.58 -7.10
C LEU A 198 -8.58 9.55 -5.98
N VAL A 199 -8.32 10.02 -4.76
CA VAL A 199 -8.16 9.17 -3.59
C VAL A 199 -9.30 9.44 -2.61
N GLY A 200 -9.89 8.37 -2.09
CA GLY A 200 -10.91 8.47 -1.04
C GLY A 200 -10.32 8.99 0.27
N LYS A 201 -11.19 9.54 1.14
CA LYS A 201 -10.75 10.12 2.42
C LYS A 201 -10.11 9.08 3.34
N GLU A 202 -10.59 7.85 3.28
CA GLU A 202 -10.23 6.75 4.18
C GLU A 202 -9.05 5.88 3.65
N ILE A 203 -8.44 6.30 2.55
CA ILE A 203 -7.36 5.56 1.88
C ILE A 203 -6.07 6.35 1.93
#